data_ee5d4101e4620d4a8cfb9aae10ce4011
#
_entry.id   ee5d4101e4620d4a8cfb9aae10ce4011
#
_cell.length_a   1.000
_cell.length_b   1.000
_cell.length_c   1.000
_cell.angle_alpha   90.00
_cell.angle_beta   90.00
_cell.angle_gamma   90.00
#
_symmetry.space_group_name_H-M   'P 1'
#
loop_
_entity.id
_entity.type
_entity.pdbx_description
1 polymer ?
#
loop_
_entity_poly.entity_id
_entity_poly.type
_entity_poly.pdbx_seq_one_letter_code
_entity_poly.pdbx_strand_id
1 'polypeptide(L)'
;EAEIIRFAGALANIYGVYTMLQLKDVWDYTHQRGIAPAELQEAVGKAGDEDGFYQERGFLISTLLDSEEAYRRIIEKYGLGDTYYYPTMDVIDRYDGSMCMDDSPEYVYLRSFIERKCGGEKIERVMKSLHLMALRDVSPNGLVDYLAEEGVDFTDLEELNQFFALYTAWFYNLRIWVCKGYKPSELKDEKLSQRNFKLPAGAGANKARKIGRNDPCPCCSGKKYKNCCMRKIG
;
A
#
# COMPACT_ATOMS: atom_id res chain seq x y z
N GLU A 1 -0.35 1.99 27.52
CA GLU A 1 -1.42 1.13 26.96
C GLU A 1 -1.90 1.69 25.64
N ALA A 2 -2.43 2.92 25.58
CA ALA A 2 -2.90 3.55 24.33
C ALA A 2 -1.81 3.61 23.25
N GLU A 3 -0.57 3.87 23.60
CA GLU A 3 0.58 3.86 22.68
C GLU A 3 0.80 2.48 22.05
N ILE A 4 0.66 1.41 22.85
CA ILE A 4 0.80 0.02 22.35
C ILE A 4 -0.31 -0.32 21.35
N ILE A 5 -1.55 0.04 21.68
CA ILE A 5 -2.70 -0.21 20.80
C ILE A 5 -2.53 0.54 19.48
N ARG A 6 -2.21 1.83 19.54
CA ARG A 6 -1.91 2.65 18.37
C ARG A 6 -0.79 2.05 17.51
N PHE A 7 0.30 1.63 18.14
CA PHE A 7 1.42 1.00 17.45
C PHE A 7 1.02 -0.32 16.77
N ALA A 8 0.23 -1.14 17.46
CA ALA A 8 -0.29 -2.39 16.89
C ALA A 8 -1.21 -2.13 15.68
N GLY A 9 -2.10 -1.14 15.75
CA GLY A 9 -2.93 -0.72 14.63
C GLY A 9 -2.13 -0.25 13.41
N ALA A 10 -1.08 0.55 13.64
CA ALA A 10 -0.17 0.97 12.57
C ALA A 10 0.55 -0.23 11.92
N LEU A 11 0.99 -1.22 12.71
CA LEU A 11 1.58 -2.45 12.18
C LEU A 11 0.57 -3.30 11.39
N ALA A 12 -0.70 -3.32 11.80
CA ALA A 12 -1.76 -3.99 11.06
C ALA A 12 -1.94 -3.38 9.65
N ASN A 13 -1.84 -2.07 9.53
CA ASN A 13 -1.85 -1.38 8.24
C ASN A 13 -0.61 -1.67 7.38
N ILE A 14 0.57 -1.86 8.02
CA ILE A 14 1.83 -2.14 7.33
C ILE A 14 1.95 -3.60 6.88
N TYR A 15 1.51 -4.57 7.70
CA TYR A 15 1.73 -6.00 7.47
C TYR A 15 0.48 -6.77 7.04
N GLY A 16 -0.70 -6.26 7.33
CA GLY A 16 -1.98 -6.96 7.15
C GLY A 16 -2.23 -8.05 8.17
N VAL A 17 -1.29 -8.99 8.32
CA VAL A 17 -1.33 -10.10 9.29
C VAL A 17 0.04 -10.28 9.91
N TYR A 18 0.11 -10.37 11.24
CA TYR A 18 1.36 -10.57 11.97
C TYR A 18 1.08 -11.22 13.34
N THR A 19 2.14 -11.57 14.08
CA THR A 19 2.05 -12.27 15.36
C THR A 19 2.42 -11.35 16.53
N MET A 20 2.06 -11.75 17.76
CA MET A 20 2.52 -11.09 19.00
C MET A 20 4.06 -11.06 19.12
N LEU A 21 4.74 -12.08 18.61
CA LEU A 21 6.21 -12.11 18.60
C LEU A 21 6.76 -11.01 17.69
N GLN A 22 6.20 -10.85 16.48
CA GLN A 22 6.59 -9.79 15.56
C GLN A 22 6.25 -8.39 16.14
N LEU A 23 5.08 -8.24 16.80
CA LEU A 23 4.76 -6.99 17.50
C LEU A 23 5.86 -6.63 18.49
N LYS A 24 6.25 -7.60 19.34
CA LYS A 24 7.29 -7.40 20.34
C LYS A 24 8.64 -7.03 19.71
N ASP A 25 9.08 -7.78 18.72
CA ASP A 25 10.35 -7.55 18.03
C ASP A 25 10.42 -6.15 17.42
N VAL A 26 9.35 -5.75 16.73
CA VAL A 26 9.29 -4.42 16.10
C VAL A 26 9.20 -3.32 17.14
N TRP A 27 8.44 -3.52 18.20
CA TRP A 27 8.40 -2.59 19.33
C TRP A 27 9.78 -2.35 19.94
N ASP A 28 10.47 -3.44 20.33
CA ASP A 28 11.78 -3.39 20.95
C ASP A 28 12.80 -2.70 20.04
N TYR A 29 12.75 -2.97 18.73
CA TYR A 29 13.60 -2.32 17.75
C TYR A 29 13.30 -0.83 17.62
N THR A 30 12.03 -0.47 17.46
CA THR A 30 11.63 0.92 17.17
C THR A 30 11.83 1.83 18.37
N HIS A 31 11.53 1.34 19.60
CA HIS A 31 11.68 2.11 20.83
C HIS A 31 13.06 1.98 21.48
N GLN A 32 13.95 1.13 20.92
CA GLN A 32 15.27 0.85 21.48
C GLN A 32 15.20 0.40 22.96
N ARG A 33 14.12 -0.23 23.36
CA ARG A 33 13.87 -0.76 24.71
C ARG A 33 12.95 -1.97 24.67
N GLY A 34 13.20 -2.95 25.54
CA GLY A 34 12.34 -4.12 25.68
C GLY A 34 11.01 -3.79 26.35
N ILE A 35 9.94 -4.45 25.90
CA ILE A 35 8.64 -4.48 26.57
C ILE A 35 8.32 -5.89 27.05
N ALA A 36 7.67 -6.00 28.22
CA ALA A 36 7.26 -7.32 28.72
C ALA A 36 6.13 -7.92 27.86
N PRO A 37 6.21 -9.22 27.50
CA PRO A 37 5.14 -9.86 26.73
C PRO A 37 3.75 -9.75 27.37
N ALA A 38 3.69 -9.80 28.72
CA ALA A 38 2.43 -9.66 29.45
C ALA A 38 1.80 -8.27 29.27
N GLU A 39 2.62 -7.21 29.25
CA GLU A 39 2.16 -5.84 29.02
C GLU A 39 1.58 -5.66 27.61
N LEU A 40 2.25 -6.22 26.58
CA LEU A 40 1.73 -6.25 25.21
C LEU A 40 0.39 -7.00 25.13
N GLN A 41 0.33 -8.18 25.73
CA GLN A 41 -0.86 -9.02 25.70
C GLN A 41 -2.05 -8.37 26.40
N GLU A 42 -1.81 -7.71 27.54
CA GLU A 42 -2.83 -6.96 28.27
C GLU A 42 -3.37 -5.78 27.42
N ALA A 43 -2.47 -4.97 26.84
CA ALA A 43 -2.87 -3.84 26.02
C ALA A 43 -3.66 -4.27 24.77
N VAL A 44 -3.12 -5.23 24.03
CA VAL A 44 -3.76 -5.75 22.81
C VAL A 44 -5.10 -6.44 23.13
N GLY A 45 -5.23 -7.10 24.29
CA GLY A 45 -6.49 -7.72 24.74
C GLY A 45 -7.63 -6.72 25.05
N LYS A 46 -7.32 -5.44 25.20
CA LYS A 46 -8.29 -4.35 25.43
C LYS A 46 -8.67 -3.60 24.15
N ALA A 47 -7.93 -3.86 23.05
CA ALA A 47 -8.20 -3.21 21.77
C ALA A 47 -9.52 -3.72 21.15
N GLY A 48 -10.22 -2.81 20.46
CA GLY A 48 -11.39 -3.11 19.66
C GLY A 48 -11.10 -3.00 18.16
N ASP A 49 -12.10 -3.35 17.33
CA ASP A 49 -11.98 -3.25 15.87
C ASP A 49 -11.73 -1.80 15.38
N GLU A 50 -12.16 -0.82 16.17
CA GLU A 50 -11.92 0.62 15.94
C GLU A 50 -10.45 1.00 15.95
N ASP A 51 -9.60 0.16 16.59
CA ASP A 51 -8.15 0.37 16.65
C ASP A 51 -7.44 -0.16 15.38
N GLY A 52 -8.20 -0.61 14.38
CA GLY A 52 -7.70 -1.01 13.07
C GLY A 52 -7.21 -2.45 12.97
N PHE A 53 -7.37 -3.25 14.02
CA PHE A 53 -7.01 -4.67 14.02
C PHE A 53 -7.89 -5.49 14.97
N TYR A 54 -7.90 -6.80 14.75
CA TYR A 54 -8.52 -7.78 15.64
C TYR A 54 -7.58 -8.97 15.84
N GLN A 55 -7.88 -9.79 16.85
CA GLN A 55 -7.11 -10.99 17.16
C GLN A 55 -7.88 -12.25 16.78
N GLU A 56 -7.22 -13.13 16.04
CA GLU A 56 -7.75 -14.46 15.74
C GLU A 56 -6.64 -15.50 15.63
N ARG A 57 -6.81 -16.64 16.33
CA ARG A 57 -5.91 -17.80 16.27
C ARG A 57 -4.43 -17.48 16.48
N GLY A 58 -4.14 -16.48 17.33
CA GLY A 58 -2.77 -16.07 17.65
C GLY A 58 -2.17 -15.05 16.67
N PHE A 59 -2.95 -14.58 15.71
CA PHE A 59 -2.58 -13.51 14.81
C PHE A 59 -3.25 -12.19 15.19
N LEU A 60 -2.58 -11.11 14.86
CA LEU A 60 -3.10 -9.76 14.80
C LEU A 60 -3.38 -9.46 13.32
N ILE A 61 -4.60 -9.07 13.02
CA ILE A 61 -5.11 -8.99 11.64
C ILE A 61 -5.71 -7.62 11.42
N SER A 62 -5.34 -6.95 10.32
CA SER A 62 -5.93 -5.68 9.95
C SER A 62 -7.44 -5.80 9.70
N THR A 63 -8.23 -4.87 10.21
CA THR A 63 -9.67 -4.78 9.91
C THR A 63 -9.96 -4.50 8.43
N LEU A 64 -8.96 -4.14 7.65
CA LEU A 64 -9.05 -4.05 6.19
C LEU A 64 -9.11 -5.42 5.50
N LEU A 65 -8.83 -6.51 6.24
CA LEU A 65 -9.05 -7.91 5.82
C LEU A 65 -10.38 -8.37 6.39
N ASP A 66 -11.42 -8.33 5.60
CA ASP A 66 -12.82 -8.47 5.97
C ASP A 66 -13.31 -9.92 6.09
N SER A 67 -12.43 -10.91 5.90
CA SER A 67 -12.79 -12.32 5.98
C SER A 67 -11.63 -13.23 6.37
N GLU A 68 -11.97 -14.36 7.01
CA GLU A 68 -11.02 -15.42 7.34
C GLU A 68 -10.28 -15.93 6.09
N GLU A 69 -10.97 -16.05 4.97
CA GLU A 69 -10.38 -16.50 3.72
C GLU A 69 -9.32 -15.48 3.20
N ALA A 70 -9.58 -14.18 3.35
CA ALA A 70 -8.66 -13.13 2.89
C ALA A 70 -7.31 -13.19 3.63
N TYR A 71 -7.31 -13.25 4.98
CA TYR A 71 -6.05 -13.32 5.72
C TYR A 71 -5.36 -14.68 5.60
N ARG A 72 -6.11 -15.78 5.54
CA ARG A 72 -5.52 -17.12 5.32
C ARG A 72 -4.81 -17.19 3.98
N ARG A 73 -5.39 -16.63 2.92
CA ARG A 73 -4.76 -16.58 1.60
C ARG A 73 -3.40 -15.87 1.66
N ILE A 74 -3.29 -14.79 2.45
CA ILE A 74 -2.00 -14.09 2.65
C ILE A 74 -1.01 -15.01 3.35
N ILE A 75 -1.41 -15.69 4.44
CA ILE A 75 -0.53 -16.59 5.19
C ILE A 75 -0.08 -17.77 4.32
N GLU A 76 -1.01 -18.42 3.62
CA GLU A 76 -0.72 -19.61 2.79
C GLU A 76 0.17 -19.26 1.59
N LYS A 77 -0.13 -18.16 0.92
CA LYS A 77 0.58 -17.77 -0.31
C LYS A 77 1.97 -17.17 -0.04
N TYR A 78 2.11 -16.39 1.03
CA TYR A 78 3.32 -15.60 1.27
C TYR A 78 4.08 -15.98 2.55
N GLY A 79 3.44 -16.76 3.44
CA GLY A 79 3.96 -17.10 4.75
C GLY A 79 4.11 -15.87 5.66
N LEU A 80 4.32 -16.08 6.93
CA LEU A 80 4.66 -14.98 7.86
C LEU A 80 6.16 -14.66 7.83
N GLY A 81 6.99 -15.69 7.67
CA GLY A 81 8.45 -15.62 7.52
C GLY A 81 9.19 -14.81 8.60
N ASP A 82 10.49 -14.99 8.66
CA ASP A 82 11.34 -14.32 9.66
C ASP A 82 11.87 -12.95 9.19
N THR A 83 11.63 -12.61 7.92
CA THR A 83 12.08 -11.35 7.33
C THR A 83 10.89 -10.44 7.04
N TYR A 84 10.80 -9.33 7.75
CA TYR A 84 9.80 -8.28 7.59
C TYR A 84 10.43 -6.91 7.78
N TYR A 85 9.74 -5.88 7.31
CA TYR A 85 10.22 -4.52 7.41
C TYR A 85 10.17 -4.04 8.87
N TYR A 86 11.20 -3.32 9.32
CA TYR A 86 11.22 -2.67 10.64
C TYR A 86 10.97 -1.17 10.46
N PRO A 87 9.77 -0.66 10.79
CA PRO A 87 9.43 0.74 10.62
C PRO A 87 10.14 1.63 11.64
N THR A 88 10.45 2.86 11.24
CA THR A 88 10.80 3.95 12.17
C THR A 88 9.52 4.54 12.77
N MET A 89 9.63 5.35 13.85
CA MET A 89 8.47 6.03 14.42
C MET A 89 7.77 6.95 13.42
N ASP A 90 8.50 7.64 12.54
CA ASP A 90 7.91 8.46 11.48
C ASP A 90 7.02 7.65 10.54
N VAL A 91 7.38 6.38 10.29
CA VAL A 91 6.55 5.48 9.49
C VAL A 91 5.33 5.02 10.30
N ILE A 92 5.51 4.65 11.57
CA ILE A 92 4.40 4.30 12.46
C ILE A 92 3.37 5.42 12.51
N ASP A 93 3.81 6.67 12.74
CA ASP A 93 2.92 7.84 12.81
C ASP A 93 2.13 8.09 11.52
N ARG A 94 2.68 7.74 10.35
CA ARG A 94 1.97 7.85 9.07
C ARG A 94 0.90 6.78 8.87
N TYR A 95 1.05 5.62 9.51
CA TYR A 95 0.13 4.50 9.41
C TYR A 95 -0.83 4.40 10.60
N ASP A 96 -0.78 5.40 11.51
CA ASP A 96 -1.63 5.49 12.69
C ASP A 96 -3.08 5.81 12.30
N GLY A 97 -4.01 4.97 12.75
CA GLY A 97 -5.45 5.19 12.68
C GLY A 97 -6.12 5.07 11.31
N SER A 98 -5.36 4.99 10.21
CA SER A 98 -5.94 4.81 8.88
C SER A 98 -4.94 4.24 7.88
N MET A 99 -5.49 3.80 6.75
CA MET A 99 -4.71 3.51 5.56
C MET A 99 -3.91 4.76 5.17
N CYS A 100 -2.57 4.66 5.18
CA CYS A 100 -1.71 5.77 4.80
C CYS A 100 -2.05 6.25 3.39
N MET A 101 -2.54 7.47 3.28
CA MET A 101 -2.68 8.13 1.99
C MET A 101 -1.28 8.57 1.55
N ASP A 102 -0.79 7.94 0.51
CA ASP A 102 0.51 8.25 -0.07
C ASP A 102 0.49 9.64 -0.73
N ASP A 103 1.46 10.47 -0.40
CA ASP A 103 1.68 11.80 -0.98
C ASP A 103 2.81 11.80 -2.03
N SER A 104 3.27 10.60 -2.41
CA SER A 104 4.34 10.45 -3.41
C SER A 104 3.98 11.08 -4.75
N PRO A 105 4.98 11.51 -5.54
CA PRO A 105 4.75 11.97 -6.90
C PRO A 105 3.99 10.96 -7.76
N GLU A 106 4.26 9.67 -7.59
CA GLU A 106 3.61 8.58 -8.30
C GLU A 106 2.11 8.52 -7.97
N TYR A 107 1.74 8.68 -6.69
CA TYR A 107 0.35 8.81 -6.27
C TYR A 107 -0.33 10.00 -6.96
N VAL A 108 0.30 11.18 -6.93
CA VAL A 108 -0.25 12.39 -7.55
C VAL A 108 -0.46 12.21 -9.06
N TYR A 109 0.45 11.51 -9.74
CA TYR A 109 0.33 11.25 -11.18
C TYR A 109 -0.84 10.31 -11.48
N LEU A 110 -0.93 9.18 -10.76
CA LEU A 110 -2.02 8.22 -10.90
C LEU A 110 -3.37 8.88 -10.57
N ARG A 111 -3.46 9.55 -9.42
CA ARG A 111 -4.65 10.27 -8.99
C ARG A 111 -5.12 11.28 -10.05
N SER A 112 -4.20 12.07 -10.58
CA SER A 112 -4.53 13.07 -11.62
C SER A 112 -4.95 12.44 -12.94
N PHE A 113 -4.47 11.23 -13.25
CA PHE A 113 -4.91 10.46 -14.41
C PHE A 113 -6.36 9.98 -14.23
N ILE A 114 -6.66 9.34 -13.10
CA ILE A 114 -8.00 8.79 -12.79
C ILE A 114 -9.03 9.93 -12.63
N GLU A 115 -8.68 11.02 -11.92
CA GLU A 115 -9.57 12.16 -11.67
C GLU A 115 -10.15 12.78 -12.96
N ARG A 116 -9.36 12.81 -14.04
CA ARG A 116 -9.85 13.30 -15.35
C ARG A 116 -10.93 12.43 -15.96
N LYS A 117 -11.02 11.16 -15.55
CA LYS A 117 -11.97 10.19 -16.09
C LYS A 117 -13.22 10.05 -15.22
N CYS A 118 -13.07 9.93 -13.91
CA CYS A 118 -14.20 9.72 -13.01
C CYS A 118 -14.75 11.01 -12.38
N GLY A 119 -14.03 12.14 -12.52
CA GLY A 119 -14.39 13.39 -11.86
C GLY A 119 -13.96 13.48 -10.40
N GLY A 120 -13.99 14.73 -9.87
CA GLY A 120 -13.46 15.04 -8.54
C GLY A 120 -14.24 14.43 -7.37
N GLU A 121 -15.55 14.20 -7.55
CA GLU A 121 -16.41 13.65 -6.47
C GLU A 121 -16.09 12.20 -6.12
N LYS A 122 -15.67 11.40 -7.10
CA LYS A 122 -15.38 9.97 -6.92
C LYS A 122 -13.93 9.65 -6.59
N ILE A 123 -13.02 10.58 -6.83
CA ILE A 123 -11.58 10.30 -6.86
C ILE A 123 -11.04 9.72 -5.54
N GLU A 124 -11.48 10.23 -4.40
CA GLU A 124 -10.99 9.75 -3.10
C GLU A 124 -11.40 8.29 -2.86
N ARG A 125 -12.65 7.95 -3.21
CA ARG A 125 -13.15 6.57 -3.11
C ARG A 125 -12.41 5.64 -4.04
N VAL A 126 -12.20 6.04 -5.29
CA VAL A 126 -11.49 5.22 -6.30
C VAL A 126 -10.04 4.99 -5.88
N MET A 127 -9.33 6.02 -5.44
CA MET A 127 -7.95 5.89 -4.99
C MET A 127 -7.82 5.03 -3.74
N LYS A 128 -8.77 5.15 -2.79
CA LYS A 128 -8.82 4.28 -1.61
C LYS A 128 -9.03 2.82 -2.00
N SER A 129 -9.94 2.53 -2.91
CA SER A 129 -10.19 1.17 -3.40
C SER A 129 -8.99 0.61 -4.16
N LEU A 130 -8.35 1.39 -5.03
CA LEU A 130 -7.12 0.97 -5.72
C LEU A 130 -6.00 0.62 -4.73
N HIS A 131 -5.88 1.38 -3.62
CA HIS A 131 -4.92 1.07 -2.57
C HIS A 131 -5.25 -0.27 -1.89
N LEU A 132 -6.50 -0.49 -1.49
CA LEU A 132 -6.93 -1.77 -0.92
C LEU A 132 -6.69 -2.93 -1.88
N MET A 133 -6.96 -2.75 -3.17
CA MET A 133 -6.71 -3.75 -4.20
C MET A 133 -5.21 -4.04 -4.34
N ALA A 134 -4.35 -3.02 -4.23
CA ALA A 134 -2.89 -3.20 -4.21
C ALA A 134 -2.42 -4.02 -2.99
N LEU A 135 -2.96 -3.72 -1.80
CA LEU A 135 -2.64 -4.45 -0.56
C LEU A 135 -3.09 -5.92 -0.63
N ARG A 136 -4.22 -6.19 -1.28
CA ARG A 136 -4.83 -7.54 -1.42
C ARG A 136 -4.32 -8.33 -2.62
N ASP A 137 -3.36 -7.81 -3.37
CA ASP A 137 -2.79 -8.44 -4.57
C ASP A 137 -3.87 -8.83 -5.60
N VAL A 138 -4.78 -7.89 -5.88
CA VAL A 138 -5.83 -8.08 -6.89
C VAL A 138 -5.21 -8.11 -8.29
N SER A 139 -5.75 -8.98 -9.16
CA SER A 139 -5.26 -9.16 -10.52
C SER A 139 -5.45 -7.90 -11.39
N PRO A 140 -4.64 -7.71 -12.44
CA PRO A 140 -4.82 -6.60 -13.39
C PRO A 140 -6.23 -6.53 -13.99
N ASN A 141 -6.85 -7.67 -14.30
CA ASN A 141 -8.23 -7.70 -14.82
C ASN A 141 -9.21 -7.16 -13.77
N GLY A 142 -9.08 -7.58 -12.49
CA GLY A 142 -9.93 -7.07 -11.42
C GLY A 142 -9.79 -5.56 -11.21
N LEU A 143 -8.61 -4.97 -11.46
CA LEU A 143 -8.42 -3.52 -11.42
C LEU A 143 -9.21 -2.83 -12.56
N VAL A 144 -9.16 -3.39 -13.76
CA VAL A 144 -9.87 -2.83 -14.93
C VAL A 144 -11.37 -2.95 -14.74
N ASP A 145 -11.86 -4.13 -14.29
CA ASP A 145 -13.28 -4.37 -14.02
C ASP A 145 -13.82 -3.36 -13.00
N TYR A 146 -13.13 -3.19 -11.87
CA TYR A 146 -13.50 -2.20 -10.87
C TYR A 146 -13.53 -0.77 -11.42
N LEU A 147 -12.51 -0.39 -12.20
CA LEU A 147 -12.45 0.95 -12.78
C LEU A 147 -13.59 1.20 -13.77
N ALA A 148 -13.97 0.20 -14.56
CA ALA A 148 -15.13 0.28 -15.46
C ALA A 148 -16.45 0.47 -14.67
N GLU A 149 -16.64 -0.23 -13.55
CA GLU A 149 -17.79 -0.03 -12.65
C GLU A 149 -17.86 1.38 -12.09
N GLU A 150 -16.71 2.02 -11.84
CA GLU A 150 -16.63 3.40 -11.38
C GLU A 150 -16.77 4.44 -12.50
N GLY A 151 -16.91 3.99 -13.76
CA GLY A 151 -17.01 4.85 -14.94
C GLY A 151 -15.67 5.37 -15.43
N VAL A 152 -14.59 4.65 -15.13
CA VAL A 152 -13.25 4.91 -15.65
C VAL A 152 -12.98 3.96 -16.81
N ASP A 153 -13.42 4.35 -17.99
CA ASP A 153 -13.22 3.58 -19.23
C ASP A 153 -11.92 4.00 -19.93
N PHE A 154 -11.29 3.06 -20.60
CA PHE A 154 -10.11 3.27 -21.42
C PHE A 154 -10.51 3.28 -22.89
N THR A 155 -10.12 4.33 -23.61
CA THR A 155 -10.52 4.51 -25.03
C THR A 155 -9.77 3.60 -25.98
N ASP A 156 -8.55 3.21 -25.61
CA ASP A 156 -7.67 2.35 -26.40
C ASP A 156 -6.60 1.68 -25.55
N LEU A 157 -5.79 0.82 -26.17
CA LEU A 157 -4.68 0.12 -25.49
C LEU A 157 -3.57 1.04 -25.03
N GLU A 158 -3.36 2.17 -25.68
CA GLU A 158 -2.33 3.13 -25.27
C GLU A 158 -2.70 3.75 -23.93
N GLU A 159 -3.93 4.18 -23.76
CA GLU A 159 -4.44 4.73 -22.51
C GLU A 159 -4.45 3.70 -21.37
N LEU A 160 -4.83 2.45 -21.66
CA LEU A 160 -4.74 1.34 -20.70
C LEU A 160 -3.28 1.09 -20.27
N ASN A 161 -2.35 1.11 -21.22
CA ASN A 161 -0.91 0.97 -20.90
C ASN A 161 -0.39 2.15 -20.06
N GLN A 162 -0.85 3.36 -20.31
CA GLN A 162 -0.52 4.54 -19.48
C GLN A 162 -1.02 4.37 -18.05
N PHE A 163 -2.26 3.90 -17.86
CA PHE A 163 -2.79 3.57 -16.54
C PHE A 163 -1.89 2.57 -15.82
N PHE A 164 -1.59 1.43 -16.46
CA PHE A 164 -0.76 0.40 -15.82
C PHE A 164 0.67 0.88 -15.53
N ALA A 165 1.24 1.74 -16.37
CA ALA A 165 2.54 2.33 -16.10
C ALA A 165 2.51 3.21 -14.84
N LEU A 166 1.48 4.06 -14.68
CA LEU A 166 1.30 4.91 -13.51
C LEU A 166 0.99 4.09 -12.25
N TYR A 167 0.06 3.12 -12.36
CA TYR A 167 -0.30 2.24 -11.26
C TYR A 167 0.92 1.44 -10.76
N THR A 168 1.70 0.88 -11.68
CA THR A 168 2.90 0.12 -11.35
C THR A 168 3.95 0.99 -10.67
N ALA A 169 4.22 2.19 -11.18
CA ALA A 169 5.17 3.10 -10.57
C ALA A 169 4.76 3.44 -9.12
N TRP A 170 3.48 3.68 -8.89
CA TRP A 170 2.94 3.89 -7.56
C TRP A 170 3.01 2.63 -6.69
N PHE A 171 2.54 1.47 -7.19
CA PHE A 171 2.57 0.18 -6.49
C PHE A 171 3.97 -0.19 -5.99
N TYR A 172 5.01 0.03 -6.78
CA TYR A 172 6.40 -0.25 -6.40
C TYR A 172 6.89 0.61 -5.22
N ASN A 173 6.22 1.72 -4.94
CA ASN A 173 6.53 2.63 -3.84
C ASN A 173 5.58 2.47 -2.63
N LEU A 174 4.58 1.60 -2.71
CA LEU A 174 3.71 1.27 -1.57
C LEU A 174 4.35 0.23 -0.65
N ARG A 175 4.07 0.34 0.65
CA ARG A 175 4.26 -0.78 1.58
C ARG A 175 3.10 -1.73 1.44
N ILE A 176 3.40 -2.96 1.03
CA ILE A 176 2.37 -3.94 0.73
C ILE A 176 2.51 -5.20 1.57
N TRP A 177 1.39 -5.81 1.90
CA TRP A 177 1.32 -6.95 2.82
C TRP A 177 2.06 -8.18 2.29
N VAL A 178 1.97 -8.44 1.00
CA VAL A 178 2.67 -9.57 0.35
C VAL A 178 4.20 -9.42 0.41
N CYS A 179 4.70 -8.21 0.57
CA CYS A 179 6.11 -7.91 0.79
C CYS A 179 6.46 -7.72 2.27
N LYS A 180 5.56 -8.11 3.19
CA LYS A 180 5.77 -8.02 4.64
C LYS A 180 6.18 -6.62 5.10
N GLY A 181 5.48 -5.61 4.60
CA GLY A 181 5.70 -4.20 4.92
C GLY A 181 6.85 -3.54 4.16
N TYR A 182 7.63 -4.29 3.37
CA TYR A 182 8.57 -3.66 2.44
C TYR A 182 7.83 -3.04 1.25
N LYS A 183 8.43 -2.01 0.66
CA LYS A 183 8.08 -1.58 -0.69
C LYS A 183 8.67 -2.56 -1.70
N PRO A 184 7.97 -2.91 -2.79
CA PRO A 184 8.57 -3.74 -3.84
C PRO A 184 9.90 -3.17 -4.38
N SER A 185 10.03 -1.83 -4.43
CA SER A 185 11.27 -1.16 -4.85
C SER A 185 12.46 -1.33 -3.88
N GLU A 186 12.21 -1.65 -2.61
CA GLU A 186 13.25 -1.92 -1.61
C GLU A 186 13.78 -3.36 -1.68
N LEU A 187 13.02 -4.27 -2.29
CA LEU A 187 13.39 -5.68 -2.38
C LEU A 187 14.32 -5.90 -3.58
N LYS A 188 15.59 -6.11 -3.29
CA LYS A 188 16.63 -6.39 -4.31
C LYS A 188 16.61 -7.84 -4.80
N ASP A 189 15.79 -8.70 -4.20
CA ASP A 189 15.78 -10.13 -4.49
C ASP A 189 14.85 -10.43 -5.67
N GLU A 190 15.43 -10.94 -6.78
CA GLU A 190 14.72 -11.37 -7.98
C GLU A 190 13.55 -12.32 -7.69
N LYS A 191 13.61 -13.10 -6.61
CA LYS A 191 12.55 -14.06 -6.24
C LYS A 191 11.27 -13.40 -5.72
N LEU A 192 11.33 -12.21 -5.15
CA LEU A 192 10.16 -11.46 -4.69
C LEU A 192 9.62 -10.55 -5.78
N SER A 193 10.49 -9.96 -6.61
CA SER A 193 10.09 -9.20 -7.79
C SER A 193 9.46 -10.08 -8.90
N GLN A 194 9.78 -11.38 -8.93
CA GLN A 194 9.21 -12.35 -9.89
C GLN A 194 7.93 -13.04 -9.39
N ARG A 195 7.53 -12.86 -8.13
CA ARG A 195 6.29 -13.45 -7.62
C ARG A 195 5.07 -12.63 -8.08
N ASN A 196 4.64 -12.93 -9.31
CA ASN A 196 3.25 -12.84 -9.77
C ASN A 196 2.64 -11.51 -10.17
N PHE A 197 3.36 -10.43 -10.34
CA PHE A 197 2.85 -9.36 -11.16
C PHE A 197 3.41 -9.52 -12.59
N LYS A 198 2.81 -10.39 -13.39
CA LYS A 198 3.00 -10.36 -14.86
C LYS A 198 2.31 -9.11 -15.35
N LEU A 199 3.04 -8.00 -15.31
CA LEU A 199 2.67 -6.83 -16.07
C LEU A 199 2.51 -7.19 -17.55
N PRO A 200 1.55 -6.59 -18.26
CA PRO A 200 1.52 -6.68 -19.71
C PRO A 200 2.91 -6.38 -20.27
N ALA A 201 3.35 -7.20 -21.22
CA ALA A 201 4.66 -7.01 -21.86
C ALA A 201 4.74 -5.58 -22.40
N GLY A 202 5.66 -4.77 -21.86
CA GLY A 202 5.84 -3.36 -22.24
C GLY A 202 5.95 -2.38 -21.06
N ALA A 203 5.50 -2.74 -19.86
CA ALA A 203 5.71 -1.91 -18.67
C ALA A 203 7.10 -2.19 -18.05
N GLY A 204 8.15 -1.84 -18.77
CA GLY A 204 9.52 -1.89 -18.26
C GLY A 204 9.68 -0.86 -17.14
N ALA A 205 10.29 -1.28 -16.02
CA ALA A 205 10.73 -0.38 -14.96
C ALA A 205 11.64 0.71 -15.54
N ASN A 206 11.07 1.82 -15.94
CA ASN A 206 11.82 3.01 -16.30
C ASN A 206 12.52 3.50 -15.04
N LYS A 207 13.85 3.39 -14.99
CA LYS A 207 14.68 4.10 -14.00
C LYS A 207 14.15 5.53 -13.91
N ALA A 208 13.76 5.95 -12.72
CA ALA A 208 13.19 7.26 -12.46
C ALA A 208 14.06 8.37 -13.08
N ARG A 209 13.70 8.80 -14.28
CA ARG A 209 14.31 9.97 -14.93
C ARG A 209 13.80 11.19 -14.19
N LYS A 210 14.69 12.02 -13.67
CA LYS A 210 14.30 13.31 -13.11
C LYS A 210 13.49 14.08 -14.17
N ILE A 211 12.23 14.33 -13.88
CA ILE A 211 11.32 15.04 -14.78
C ILE A 211 11.67 16.52 -14.75
N GLY A 212 12.03 17.06 -15.90
CA GLY A 212 12.30 18.49 -16.06
C GLY A 212 11.02 19.32 -16.00
N ARG A 213 11.10 20.55 -15.53
CA ARG A 213 9.96 21.49 -15.42
C ARG A 213 9.15 21.64 -16.73
N ASN A 214 9.82 21.55 -17.87
CA ASN A 214 9.24 21.74 -19.20
C ASN A 214 8.85 20.42 -19.89
N ASP A 215 9.19 19.26 -19.31
CA ASP A 215 8.83 17.95 -19.87
C ASP A 215 7.31 17.75 -19.86
N PRO A 216 6.79 16.87 -20.72
CA PRO A 216 5.39 16.45 -20.65
C PRO A 216 5.08 15.92 -19.26
N CYS A 217 3.90 16.25 -18.73
CA CYS A 217 3.52 15.80 -17.38
C CYS A 217 3.31 14.29 -17.38
N PRO A 218 3.89 13.55 -16.41
CA PRO A 218 3.73 12.08 -16.30
C PRO A 218 2.29 11.61 -16.18
N CYS A 219 1.39 12.46 -15.67
CA CYS A 219 -0.03 12.13 -15.58
C CYS A 219 -0.75 12.11 -16.95
N CYS A 220 -0.02 12.24 -18.06
CA CYS A 220 -0.55 12.19 -19.43
C CYS A 220 -1.61 13.26 -19.75
N SER A 221 -1.60 14.41 -19.05
CA SER A 221 -2.53 15.53 -19.29
C SER A 221 -2.25 16.36 -20.55
N GLY A 222 -1.17 16.05 -21.29
CA GLY A 222 -0.69 16.86 -22.41
C GLY A 222 -0.06 18.20 -21.98
N LYS A 223 -0.10 18.55 -20.69
CA LYS A 223 0.48 19.79 -20.17
C LYS A 223 1.95 19.61 -19.78
N LYS A 224 2.74 20.69 -19.77
CA LYS A 224 4.08 20.68 -19.19
C LYS A 224 4.01 20.42 -17.68
N TYR A 225 4.99 19.66 -17.14
CA TYR A 225 5.05 19.29 -15.72
C TYR A 225 4.86 20.47 -14.76
N LYS A 226 5.56 21.60 -15.02
CA LYS A 226 5.43 22.82 -14.22
C LYS A 226 4.02 23.41 -14.17
N ASN A 227 3.19 23.15 -15.20
CA ASN A 227 1.83 23.68 -15.31
C ASN A 227 0.77 22.63 -14.90
N CYS A 228 1.17 21.49 -14.37
CA CYS A 228 0.31 20.39 -13.96
C CYS A 228 0.72 19.83 -12.59
N CYS A 229 1.21 18.60 -12.51
CA CYS A 229 1.47 17.92 -11.24
C CYS A 229 2.56 18.56 -10.38
N MET A 230 3.51 19.29 -10.98
CA MET A 230 4.51 20.00 -10.18
C MET A 230 3.91 21.00 -9.18
N ARG A 231 2.75 21.57 -9.49
CA ARG A 231 2.03 22.50 -8.58
C ARG A 231 1.24 21.77 -7.49
N LYS A 232 1.03 20.45 -7.63
CA LYS A 232 0.29 19.62 -6.68
C LYS A 232 1.22 18.90 -5.70
N ILE A 233 2.52 18.83 -6.02
CA ILE A 233 3.55 18.09 -5.25
C ILE A 233 4.40 19.06 -4.41
N GLY A 234 4.38 20.38 -4.70
CA GLY A 234 5.17 21.41 -4.03
C GLY A 234 4.50 22.07 -2.85
#